data_16d550027534fd4a4795dc6372d63749
#
_entry.id   16d550027534fd4a4795dc6372d63749
#
_cell.length_a   1.000
_cell.length_b   1.000
_cell.length_c   1.000
_cell.angle_alpha   90.00
_cell.angle_beta   90.00
_cell.angle_gamma   90.00
#
_symmetry.space_group_name_H-M   'P 1'
#
loop_
_entity.id
_entity.type
_entity.pdbx_description
1 polymer ?
#
loop_
_entity_poly.entity_id
_entity_poly.type
_entity_poly.pdbx_seq_one_letter_code
_entity_poly.pdbx_strand_id
1 'polypeptide(L)'
;MPVGYSFEWDPEKAEANLNKHGVSFAEAITAFGDPLAMNMADPDHSDSEQRFIVLGNSERYRLLVVSYTERPPSTRIISARMATRRERKQYEED
;
A
#
# COMPACT_ATOMS: atom_id res chain seq x y z
N MET A 1 -15.69 2.04 -5.79
CA MET A 1 -14.59 1.25 -6.39
C MET A 1 -14.77 1.16 -7.89
N PRO A 2 -13.77 1.54 -8.67
CA PRO A 2 -13.89 1.43 -10.12
C PRO A 2 -13.99 -0.03 -10.56
N VAL A 3 -14.87 -0.25 -11.52
CA VAL A 3 -15.05 -1.57 -12.09
C VAL A 3 -13.82 -1.93 -12.93
N GLY A 4 -13.35 -3.16 -12.81
CA GLY A 4 -12.19 -3.63 -13.57
C GLY A 4 -10.85 -3.30 -12.98
N TYR A 5 -10.84 -2.71 -11.81
CA TYR A 5 -9.59 -2.40 -11.13
C TYR A 5 -8.93 -3.70 -10.63
N SER A 6 -7.67 -3.88 -10.92
CA SER A 6 -6.98 -5.10 -10.53
C SER A 6 -5.65 -4.80 -9.86
N PHE A 7 -5.18 -5.76 -9.08
CA PHE A 7 -3.89 -5.69 -8.40
C PHE A 7 -3.01 -6.84 -8.85
N GLU A 8 -1.72 -6.56 -8.89
CA GLU A 8 -0.73 -7.60 -9.21
C GLU A 8 0.46 -7.44 -8.29
N TRP A 9 1.27 -8.50 -8.18
CA TRP A 9 2.51 -8.46 -7.43
C TRP A 9 3.39 -9.66 -7.76
N ASP A 10 4.65 -9.55 -7.37
CA ASP A 10 5.62 -10.62 -7.50
C ASP A 10 5.46 -11.56 -6.29
N PRO A 11 5.17 -12.86 -6.50
CA PRO A 11 4.96 -13.78 -5.37
C PRO A 11 6.16 -13.89 -4.44
N GLU A 12 7.38 -13.81 -4.95
CA GLU A 12 8.56 -13.89 -4.10
C GLU A 12 8.67 -12.66 -3.19
N LYS A 13 8.35 -11.50 -3.72
CA LYS A 13 8.36 -10.28 -2.92
C LYS A 13 7.25 -10.30 -1.89
N ALA A 14 6.11 -10.87 -2.24
CA ALA A 14 5.00 -10.99 -1.29
C ALA A 14 5.41 -11.86 -0.10
N GLU A 15 6.08 -12.97 -0.38
CA GLU A 15 6.53 -13.86 0.68
C GLU A 15 7.58 -13.19 1.58
N ALA A 16 8.55 -12.52 0.95
CA ALA A 16 9.59 -11.81 1.70
C ALA A 16 8.98 -10.71 2.56
N ASN A 17 7.98 -10.01 2.03
CA ASN A 17 7.33 -8.94 2.76
C ASN A 17 6.58 -9.48 3.98
N LEU A 18 5.88 -10.60 3.80
CA LEU A 18 5.16 -11.22 4.90
C LEU A 18 6.13 -11.64 6.01
N ASN A 19 7.25 -12.23 5.64
CA ASN A 19 8.26 -12.65 6.61
C ASN A 19 8.89 -11.47 7.34
N LYS A 20 9.11 -10.38 6.62
CA LYS A 20 9.80 -9.20 7.19
C LYS A 20 8.86 -8.32 8.01
N HIS A 21 7.67 -8.09 7.52
CA HIS A 21 6.76 -7.09 8.10
C HIS A 21 5.49 -7.66 8.70
N GLY A 22 5.21 -8.94 8.47
CA GLY A 22 3.98 -9.56 8.99
C GLY A 22 2.73 -9.09 8.28
N VAL A 23 2.86 -8.53 7.08
CA VAL A 23 1.74 -8.02 6.30
C VAL A 23 1.72 -8.71 4.95
N SER A 24 0.60 -9.37 4.64
CA SER A 24 0.43 -9.99 3.32
C SER A 24 0.02 -8.94 2.29
N PHE A 25 0.32 -9.18 1.03
CA PHE A 25 -0.14 -8.27 -0.01
C PHE A 25 -1.65 -8.37 -0.21
N ALA A 26 -2.24 -9.54 0.10
CA ALA A 26 -3.70 -9.68 0.08
C ALA A 26 -4.36 -8.73 1.09
N GLU A 27 -3.77 -8.62 2.28
CA GLU A 27 -4.27 -7.65 3.25
C GLU A 27 -3.98 -6.23 2.79
N ALA A 28 -2.80 -6.00 2.22
CA ALA A 28 -2.39 -4.65 1.80
C ALA A 28 -3.37 -4.02 0.82
N ILE A 29 -3.90 -4.81 -0.12
CA ILE A 29 -4.83 -4.24 -1.11
C ILE A 29 -6.13 -3.77 -0.47
N THR A 30 -6.49 -4.29 0.71
CA THR A 30 -7.71 -3.84 1.37
C THR A 30 -7.59 -2.43 1.94
N ALA A 31 -6.35 -1.96 2.16
CA ALA A 31 -6.14 -0.60 2.63
C ALA A 31 -6.58 0.45 1.59
N PHE A 32 -6.59 0.06 0.31
CA PHE A 32 -7.07 0.96 -0.74
C PHE A 32 -8.57 1.23 -0.64
N GLY A 33 -9.29 0.38 0.09
CA GLY A 33 -10.73 0.56 0.29
C GLY A 33 -11.07 1.45 1.48
N ASP A 34 -10.09 1.89 2.24
CA ASP A 34 -10.34 2.79 3.36
C ASP A 34 -10.74 4.17 2.81
N PRO A 35 -11.96 4.66 3.11
CA PRO A 35 -12.40 5.95 2.58
C PRO A 35 -11.56 7.12 3.08
N LEU A 36 -10.80 6.93 4.15
CA LEU A 36 -9.94 7.98 4.70
C LEU A 36 -8.48 7.79 4.30
N ALA A 37 -8.19 6.85 3.41
CA ALA A 37 -6.82 6.58 2.99
C ALA A 37 -6.18 7.81 2.36
N MET A 38 -4.91 8.01 2.63
CA MET A 38 -4.12 9.10 2.07
C MET A 38 -3.19 8.55 1.02
N ASN A 39 -3.22 9.14 -0.17
CA ASN A 39 -2.33 8.74 -1.28
C ASN A 39 -1.34 9.84 -1.54
N MET A 40 -0.08 9.47 -1.77
CA MET A 40 0.97 10.45 -2.05
C MET A 40 2.04 9.85 -2.91
N ALA A 41 2.77 10.69 -3.64
CA ALA A 41 3.91 10.23 -4.41
C ALA A 41 5.06 9.91 -3.45
N ASP A 42 5.81 8.87 -3.79
CA ASP A 42 7.00 8.51 -3.02
C ASP A 42 8.19 9.27 -3.62
N PRO A 43 8.70 10.29 -2.94
CA PRO A 43 9.77 11.11 -3.52
C PRO A 43 11.11 10.39 -3.61
N ASP A 44 11.29 9.31 -2.85
CA ASP A 44 12.57 8.62 -2.79
C ASP A 44 12.75 7.58 -3.89
N HIS A 45 11.69 7.27 -4.63
CA HIS A 45 11.72 6.18 -5.61
C HIS A 45 11.02 6.58 -6.90
N SER A 46 11.56 7.58 -7.61
CA SER A 46 10.94 8.05 -8.82
C SER A 46 11.88 8.01 -10.02
N ASP A 47 12.88 7.12 -10.00
CA ASP A 47 13.90 7.10 -11.03
C ASP A 47 13.38 6.67 -12.39
N SER A 48 12.93 5.43 -12.49
CA SER A 48 12.47 4.87 -13.77
C SER A 48 10.97 4.67 -13.81
N GLU A 49 10.37 4.46 -12.64
CA GLU A 49 8.94 4.22 -12.53
C GLU A 49 8.43 4.96 -11.31
N GLN A 50 7.40 5.76 -11.49
CA GLN A 50 6.88 6.54 -10.39
C GLN A 50 6.19 5.64 -9.37
N ARG A 51 6.56 5.80 -8.11
CA ARG A 51 5.99 5.06 -7.00
C ARG A 51 5.10 5.94 -6.16
N PHE A 52 4.12 5.31 -5.56
CA PHE A 52 3.15 5.98 -4.70
C PHE A 52 3.05 5.22 -3.39
N ILE A 53 2.51 5.91 -2.39
CA ILE A 53 2.26 5.33 -1.07
C ILE A 53 0.80 5.57 -0.73
N VAL A 54 0.14 4.53 -0.22
CA VAL A 54 -1.16 4.71 0.40
C VAL A 54 -1.03 4.40 1.89
N LEU A 55 -1.59 5.29 2.71
CA LEU A 55 -1.66 5.12 4.15
C LEU A 55 -3.12 4.92 4.49
N GLY A 56 -3.49 3.71 4.88
CA GLY A 56 -4.88 3.38 5.13
C GLY A 56 -5.05 2.15 6.00
N ASN A 57 -6.24 2.03 6.59
CA ASN A 57 -6.58 0.88 7.40
C ASN A 57 -6.97 -0.31 6.53
N SER A 58 -6.40 -1.47 6.84
CA SER A 58 -6.80 -2.70 6.18
C SER A 58 -8.14 -3.20 6.74
N GLU A 59 -8.70 -4.22 6.11
CA GLU A 59 -9.92 -4.86 6.61
C GLU A 59 -9.70 -5.52 7.96
N ARG A 60 -8.45 -5.72 8.37
CA ARG A 60 -8.12 -6.25 9.69
C ARG A 60 -7.86 -5.15 10.71
N TYR A 61 -8.21 -3.91 10.36
CA TYR A 61 -8.06 -2.73 11.23
C TYR A 61 -6.62 -2.46 11.62
N ARG A 62 -5.70 -2.72 10.69
CA ARG A 62 -4.30 -2.36 10.87
C ARG A 62 -3.99 -1.21 9.93
N LEU A 63 -3.37 -0.16 10.45
CA LEU A 63 -2.99 0.99 9.63
C LEU A 63 -1.71 0.65 8.90
N LEU A 64 -1.78 0.61 7.58
CA LEU A 64 -0.69 0.15 6.73
C LEU A 64 -0.15 1.25 5.85
N VAL A 65 1.13 1.14 5.53
CA VAL A 65 1.78 1.93 4.49
C VAL A 65 2.09 0.97 3.35
N VAL A 66 1.46 1.20 2.21
CA VAL A 66 1.59 0.31 1.05
C VAL A 66 2.22 1.07 -0.10
N SER A 67 3.37 0.56 -0.59
CA SER A 67 4.05 1.15 -1.75
C SER A 67 3.57 0.44 -3.01
N TYR A 68 3.29 1.21 -4.05
CA TYR A 68 2.76 0.65 -5.27
C TYR A 68 3.12 1.50 -6.48
N THR A 69 2.97 0.92 -7.67
CA THR A 69 3.06 1.65 -8.93
C THR A 69 1.81 1.39 -9.75
N GLU A 70 1.49 2.35 -10.62
CA GLU A 70 0.36 2.18 -11.52
C GLU A 70 0.84 1.56 -12.83
N ARG A 71 0.24 0.45 -13.20
CA ARG A 71 0.49 -0.24 -14.48
C ARG A 71 -0.86 -0.59 -15.10
N PRO A 72 -1.55 0.42 -15.66
CA PRO A 72 -2.90 0.18 -16.15
C PRO A 72 -2.97 -1.03 -17.07
N PRO A 73 -4.00 -1.86 -16.93
CA PRO A 73 -5.16 -1.69 -16.04
C PRO A 73 -4.94 -2.15 -14.60
N SER A 74 -3.70 -2.40 -14.18
CA SER A 74 -3.41 -2.94 -12.86
C SER A 74 -2.66 -1.95 -11.99
N THR A 75 -2.74 -2.17 -10.68
CA THR A 75 -1.90 -1.52 -9.69
C THR A 75 -0.95 -2.60 -9.15
N ARG A 76 0.35 -2.31 -9.19
CA ARG A 76 1.34 -3.29 -8.74
C ARG A 76 1.79 -2.98 -7.32
N ILE A 77 1.58 -3.92 -6.42
CA ILE A 77 1.99 -3.79 -5.03
C ILE A 77 3.49 -4.11 -4.92
N ILE A 78 4.22 -3.25 -4.22
CA ILE A 78 5.67 -3.39 -4.07
C ILE A 78 6.03 -3.81 -2.66
N SER A 79 5.44 -3.16 -1.65
CA SER A 79 5.71 -3.48 -0.25
C SER A 79 4.58 -2.99 0.62
N ALA A 80 4.49 -3.55 1.83
CA ALA A 80 3.49 -3.14 2.80
C ALA A 80 4.04 -3.36 4.20
N ARG A 81 3.81 -2.39 5.08
CA ARG A 81 4.24 -2.47 6.47
C ARG A 81 3.26 -1.74 7.36
N MET A 82 3.39 -1.98 8.66
CA MET A 82 2.60 -1.24 9.63
C MET A 82 3.05 0.22 9.67
N ALA A 83 2.13 1.12 9.89
CA ALA A 83 2.44 2.54 10.03
C ALA A 83 3.23 2.79 11.31
N THR A 84 4.12 3.77 11.26
CA THR A 84 4.81 4.24 12.45
C THR A 84 3.86 5.12 13.26
N ARG A 85 4.28 5.47 14.48
CA ARG A 85 3.48 6.37 15.32
C ARG A 85 3.27 7.72 14.63
N ARG A 86 4.31 8.25 13.99
CA ARG A 86 4.20 9.53 13.29
C ARG A 86 3.21 9.44 12.14
N GLU A 87 3.26 8.35 11.39
CA GLU A 87 2.35 8.16 10.27
C GLU A 87 0.91 8.00 10.75
N ARG A 88 0.72 7.27 11.85
CA ARG A 88 -0.62 7.13 12.44
C ARG A 88 -1.17 8.49 12.86
N LYS A 89 -0.33 9.32 13.46
CA LYS A 89 -0.74 10.65 13.88
C LYS A 89 -1.15 11.49 12.67
N GLN A 90 -0.37 11.41 11.59
CA GLN A 90 -0.69 12.12 10.36
C GLN A 90 -2.05 11.68 9.80
N TYR A 91 -2.31 10.38 9.82
CA TYR A 91 -3.57 9.83 9.33
C TYR A 91 -4.75 10.32 10.19
N GLU A 92 -4.56 10.37 11.51
CA GLU A 92 -5.63 10.73 12.43
C GLU A 92 -5.93 12.23 12.46
N GLU A 93 -4.98 13.06 12.05
CA GLU A 93 -5.15 14.50 12.09
C GLU A 93 -5.83 15.08 10.86
N ASP A 94 -6.05 14.27 9.86
CA ASP A 94 -6.67 14.76 8.62
C ASP A 94 -8.17 14.69 8.61
#